data_89c676a3cfabc51852fb9b202157dade
#
_entry.id   89c676a3cfabc51852fb9b202157dade
#
_cell.length_a   1.000
_cell.length_b   1.000
_cell.length_c   1.000
_cell.angle_alpha   90.00
_cell.angle_beta   90.00
_cell.angle_gamma   90.00
#
_symmetry.space_group_name_H-M   'P 1'
#
loop_
_entity.id
_entity.type
_entity.pdbx_description
1 polymer ?
#
loop_
_entity_poly.entity_id
_entity_poly.type
_entity_poly.pdbx_seq_one_letter_code
_entity_poly.pdbx_strand_id
1 'polypeptide(L)'
;MKRKGITAFVLMIMLFLAGACAQKQDEQPGYAYKVYYINSDETAIFSSEYSTREEDQEALLKELLEQLGTVPEKLEYKAPVSGAVKLRSYTINKDQLVLDFEESYRSQSATTEVLTRAAIVRTLTQVKGIQYVSFQIN
;
A
#
# COMPACT_ATOMS: atom_id res chain seq x y z
N MET A 1 52.35 41.41 -16.25
CA MET A 1 50.91 41.52 -16.67
C MET A 1 50.18 40.19 -16.76
N LYS A 2 50.62 39.08 -16.19
CA LYS A 2 49.94 37.77 -16.30
C LYS A 2 49.26 37.28 -14.99
N ARG A 3 49.22 38.11 -13.94
CA ARG A 3 48.63 37.72 -12.64
C ARG A 3 47.15 38.12 -12.48
N LYS A 4 46.60 39.02 -13.28
CA LYS A 4 45.22 39.49 -13.16
C LYS A 4 44.17 38.56 -13.82
N GLY A 5 44.59 37.70 -14.76
CA GLY A 5 43.71 36.75 -15.43
C GLY A 5 43.41 35.49 -14.61
N ILE A 6 44.37 35.08 -13.78
CA ILE A 6 44.26 33.86 -12.96
C ILE A 6 43.31 34.07 -11.77
N THR A 7 43.36 35.29 -11.17
CA THR A 7 42.46 35.64 -10.05
C THR A 7 40.99 35.76 -10.51
N ALA A 8 40.74 36.28 -11.72
CA ALA A 8 39.38 36.36 -12.28
C ALA A 8 38.81 34.94 -12.63
N PHE A 9 39.71 34.04 -13.09
CA PHE A 9 39.31 32.69 -13.45
C PHE A 9 39.02 31.84 -12.20
N VAL A 10 39.78 31.99 -11.13
CA VAL A 10 39.56 31.32 -9.83
C VAL A 10 38.26 31.82 -9.15
N LEU A 11 37.96 33.10 -9.26
CA LEU A 11 36.74 33.70 -8.73
C LEU A 11 35.48 33.20 -9.49
N MET A 12 35.61 32.99 -10.82
CA MET A 12 34.50 32.46 -11.63
C MET A 12 34.23 30.98 -11.36
N ILE A 13 35.25 30.20 -11.04
CA ILE A 13 35.09 28.79 -10.67
C ILE A 13 34.43 28.65 -9.27
N MET A 14 34.71 29.57 -8.33
CA MET A 14 34.09 29.55 -7.00
C MET A 14 32.58 29.90 -7.05
N LEU A 15 32.12 30.67 -8.03
CA LEU A 15 30.70 30.98 -8.18
C LEU A 15 29.88 29.81 -8.74
N PHE A 16 30.49 28.84 -9.43
CA PHE A 16 29.81 27.65 -9.93
C PHE A 16 29.62 26.52 -8.90
N LEU A 17 30.34 26.58 -7.78
CA LEU A 17 30.24 25.59 -6.71
C LEU A 17 29.15 25.88 -5.67
N ALA A 18 28.51 27.04 -5.73
CA ALA A 18 27.45 27.43 -4.80
C ALA A 18 26.03 27.03 -5.26
N GLY A 19 25.87 26.37 -6.42
CA GLY A 19 24.57 26.00 -7.01
C GLY A 19 24.09 24.57 -6.74
N ALA A 20 24.85 23.75 -6.02
CA ALA A 20 24.40 22.40 -5.63
C ALA A 20 23.77 22.40 -4.22
N CYS A 21 22.80 23.29 -3.97
CA CYS A 21 21.78 23.02 -2.98
C CYS A 21 20.93 21.87 -3.53
N ALA A 22 21.28 20.65 -3.19
CA ALA A 22 20.34 19.56 -3.25
C ALA A 22 19.10 20.00 -2.47
N GLN A 23 18.01 20.31 -3.17
CA GLN A 23 16.70 20.36 -2.59
C GLN A 23 16.49 18.96 -1.97
N LYS A 24 16.68 18.85 -0.66
CA LYS A 24 15.97 17.83 0.10
C LYS A 24 14.50 18.16 -0.17
N GLN A 25 13.87 17.38 -1.05
CA GLN A 25 12.43 17.25 -0.99
C GLN A 25 12.15 16.87 0.46
N ASP A 26 11.49 17.76 1.20
CA ASP A 26 10.84 17.42 2.44
C ASP A 26 9.83 16.33 2.05
N GLU A 27 10.24 15.07 2.19
CA GLU A 27 9.33 13.93 2.14
C GLU A 27 8.44 14.09 3.36
N GLN A 28 7.26 14.68 3.15
CA GLN A 28 6.24 14.67 4.17
C GLN A 28 6.01 13.20 4.53
N PRO A 29 6.07 12.84 5.81
CA PRO A 29 5.82 11.48 6.23
C PRO A 29 4.44 11.06 5.74
N GLY A 30 4.39 10.00 4.95
CA GLY A 30 3.14 9.40 4.52
C GLY A 30 2.39 8.79 5.71
N TYR A 31 1.11 8.53 5.52
CA TYR A 31 0.31 7.77 6.49
C TYR A 31 0.73 6.30 6.44
N ALA A 32 0.96 5.69 7.60
CA ALA A 32 1.33 4.28 7.70
C ALA A 32 0.09 3.42 7.95
N TYR A 33 -0.08 2.41 7.12
CA TYR A 33 -1.12 1.37 7.22
C TYR A 33 -0.47 0.00 7.36
N LYS A 34 -1.23 -0.98 7.84
CA LYS A 34 -0.81 -2.39 7.88
C LYS A 34 -1.60 -3.19 6.87
N VAL A 35 -0.93 -3.79 5.92
CA VAL A 35 -1.54 -4.76 5.00
C VAL A 35 -1.32 -6.15 5.56
N TYR A 36 -2.40 -6.92 5.71
CA TYR A 36 -2.35 -8.26 6.30
C TYR A 36 -2.33 -9.32 5.21
N TYR A 37 -1.45 -10.29 5.38
CA TYR A 37 -1.22 -11.42 4.50
C TYR A 37 -1.39 -12.73 5.25
N ILE A 38 -1.59 -13.82 4.53
CA ILE A 38 -1.68 -15.17 5.08
C ILE A 38 -0.29 -15.81 4.98
N ASN A 39 0.17 -16.53 6.01
CA ASN A 39 1.41 -17.28 5.91
C ASN A 39 1.23 -18.50 4.98
N SER A 40 2.33 -19.02 4.44
CA SER A 40 2.31 -20.13 3.47
C SER A 40 1.67 -21.39 4.03
N ASP A 41 1.78 -21.63 5.34
CA ASP A 41 1.21 -22.78 6.02
C ASP A 41 -0.28 -22.62 6.35
N GLU A 42 -0.88 -21.45 6.04
CA GLU A 42 -2.29 -21.14 6.27
C GLU A 42 -2.73 -21.37 7.73
N THR A 43 -1.90 -20.90 8.67
CA THR A 43 -2.16 -21.02 10.11
C THR A 43 -2.34 -19.68 10.80
N ALA A 44 -1.87 -18.58 10.19
CA ALA A 44 -1.90 -17.25 10.77
C ALA A 44 -1.89 -16.15 9.70
N ILE A 45 -2.23 -14.92 10.13
CA ILE A 45 -2.04 -13.72 9.33
C ILE A 45 -0.91 -12.88 9.93
N PHE A 46 -0.15 -12.21 9.06
CA PHE A 46 0.94 -11.30 9.40
C PHE A 46 0.75 -9.97 8.68
N SER A 47 1.25 -8.89 9.26
CA SER A 47 1.19 -7.57 8.64
C SER A 47 2.52 -7.12 8.08
N SER A 48 2.47 -6.39 6.99
CA SER A 48 3.56 -5.57 6.46
C SER A 48 3.14 -4.11 6.50
N GLU A 49 4.09 -3.21 6.75
CA GLU A 49 3.82 -1.78 6.72
C GLU A 49 3.68 -1.30 5.27
N TYR A 50 2.71 -0.45 5.03
CA TYR A 50 2.45 0.21 3.78
C TYR A 50 2.30 1.72 4.04
N SER A 51 3.08 2.52 3.35
CA SER A 51 3.04 3.98 3.50
C SER A 51 2.50 4.61 2.22
N THR A 52 1.54 5.50 2.36
CA THR A 52 0.97 6.27 1.26
C THR A 52 0.74 7.72 1.67
N ARG A 53 0.64 8.61 0.69
CA ARG A 53 0.24 10.02 0.89
C ARG A 53 -1.22 10.26 0.51
N GLU A 54 -1.94 9.19 0.18
CA GLU A 54 -3.34 9.30 -0.21
C GLU A 54 -4.21 9.66 0.99
N GLU A 55 -4.99 10.72 0.86
CA GLU A 55 -5.90 11.22 1.89
C GLU A 55 -7.37 10.99 1.52
N ASP A 56 -7.65 10.81 0.23
CA ASP A 56 -8.99 10.50 -0.22
C ASP A 56 -9.37 9.08 0.17
N GLN A 57 -10.56 8.95 0.79
CA GLN A 57 -11.02 7.66 1.33
C GLN A 57 -11.15 6.58 0.25
N GLU A 58 -11.71 6.93 -0.90
CA GLU A 58 -11.97 5.96 -1.97
C GLU A 58 -10.67 5.56 -2.68
N ALA A 59 -9.79 6.52 -2.93
CA ALA A 59 -8.48 6.27 -3.51
C ALA A 59 -7.60 5.42 -2.60
N LEU A 60 -7.57 5.72 -1.29
CA LEU A 60 -6.87 4.92 -0.30
C LEU A 60 -7.41 3.48 -0.21
N LEU A 61 -8.74 3.34 -0.21
CA LEU A 61 -9.38 2.03 -0.21
C LEU A 61 -8.96 1.20 -1.43
N LYS A 62 -8.92 1.83 -2.60
CA LYS A 62 -8.48 1.19 -3.85
C LYS A 62 -7.02 0.75 -3.75
N GLU A 63 -6.12 1.60 -3.25
CA GLU A 63 -4.71 1.24 -3.04
C GLU A 63 -4.58 0.02 -2.11
N LEU A 64 -5.29 0.01 -0.97
CA LEU A 64 -5.21 -1.11 -0.02
C LEU A 64 -5.81 -2.40 -0.59
N LEU A 65 -6.86 -2.31 -1.42
CA LEU A 65 -7.41 -3.47 -2.14
C LEU A 65 -6.40 -4.02 -3.17
N GLU A 66 -5.66 -3.16 -3.87
CA GLU A 66 -4.59 -3.55 -4.77
C GLU A 66 -3.44 -4.24 -4.00
N GLN A 67 -3.07 -3.71 -2.83
CA GLN A 67 -2.05 -4.34 -1.96
C GLN A 67 -2.48 -5.73 -1.46
N LEU A 68 -3.76 -5.91 -1.12
CA LEU A 68 -4.31 -7.22 -0.74
C LEU A 68 -4.27 -8.26 -1.88
N GLY A 69 -4.23 -7.80 -3.12
CA GLY A 69 -4.07 -8.63 -4.33
C GLY A 69 -2.62 -8.80 -4.79
N THR A 70 -1.69 -8.05 -4.20
CA THR A 70 -0.28 -8.06 -4.59
C THR A 70 0.45 -9.24 -3.95
N VAL A 71 1.29 -9.92 -4.73
CA VAL A 71 2.13 -11.00 -4.20
C VAL A 71 3.15 -10.39 -3.24
N PRO A 72 3.19 -10.84 -1.97
CA PRO A 72 4.14 -10.34 -1.00
C PRO A 72 5.59 -10.59 -1.41
N GLU A 73 6.50 -9.67 -1.07
CA GLU A 73 7.94 -9.85 -1.30
C GLU A 73 8.50 -11.05 -0.54
N LYS A 74 7.93 -11.36 0.62
CA LYS A 74 8.28 -12.53 1.43
C LYS A 74 7.59 -13.77 0.89
N LEU A 75 8.38 -14.79 0.55
CA LEU A 75 7.90 -16.06 -0.01
C LEU A 75 7.00 -16.85 0.95
N GLU A 76 7.11 -16.59 2.26
CA GLU A 76 6.27 -17.22 3.29
C GLU A 76 4.87 -16.63 3.41
N TYR A 77 4.53 -15.60 2.62
CA TYR A 77 3.22 -14.95 2.65
C TYR A 77 2.44 -15.17 1.36
N LYS A 78 1.11 -15.19 1.48
CA LYS A 78 0.15 -15.24 0.38
C LYS A 78 -0.73 -14.01 0.42
N ALA A 79 -0.99 -13.44 -0.75
CA ALA A 79 -1.95 -12.34 -0.88
C ALA A 79 -3.37 -12.85 -0.63
N PRO A 80 -4.16 -12.20 0.25
CA PRO A 80 -5.53 -12.66 0.57
C PRO A 80 -6.48 -12.61 -0.63
N VAL A 81 -6.30 -11.63 -1.52
CA VAL A 81 -7.11 -11.46 -2.73
C VAL A 81 -6.32 -11.97 -3.93
N SER A 82 -6.20 -13.29 -4.05
CA SER A 82 -5.45 -13.93 -5.14
C SER A 82 -6.03 -15.30 -5.49
N GLY A 83 -5.64 -15.84 -6.62
CA GLY A 83 -6.07 -17.16 -7.07
C GLY A 83 -7.59 -17.26 -7.22
N ALA A 84 -8.24 -18.04 -6.37
CA ALA A 84 -9.70 -18.22 -6.35
C ALA A 84 -10.45 -17.01 -5.77
N VAL A 85 -9.76 -16.19 -4.95
CA VAL A 85 -10.35 -15.01 -4.31
C VAL A 85 -10.27 -13.82 -5.26
N LYS A 86 -11.28 -13.66 -6.10
CA LYS A 86 -11.36 -12.59 -7.08
C LYS A 86 -12.46 -11.60 -6.70
N LEU A 87 -12.04 -10.36 -6.44
CA LEU A 87 -12.96 -9.25 -6.18
C LEU A 87 -13.56 -8.78 -7.51
N ARG A 88 -14.88 -8.73 -7.58
CA ARG A 88 -15.64 -8.24 -8.73
C ARG A 88 -15.89 -6.74 -8.61
N SER A 89 -16.37 -6.32 -7.45
CA SER A 89 -16.70 -4.92 -7.16
C SER A 89 -16.75 -4.68 -5.66
N TYR A 90 -16.83 -3.39 -5.28
CA TYR A 90 -17.13 -3.00 -3.91
C TYR A 90 -18.07 -1.80 -3.88
N THR A 91 -18.75 -1.63 -2.75
CA THR A 91 -19.64 -0.50 -2.50
C THR A 91 -19.51 -0.02 -1.06
N ILE A 92 -19.46 1.28 -0.85
CA ILE A 92 -19.46 1.89 0.48
C ILE A 92 -20.88 2.34 0.80
N ASN A 93 -21.43 1.82 1.89
CA ASN A 93 -22.72 2.20 2.46
C ASN A 93 -22.52 2.78 3.85
N LYS A 94 -22.44 4.10 3.97
CA LYS A 94 -22.10 4.79 5.22
C LYS A 94 -20.73 4.34 5.75
N ASP A 95 -20.72 3.54 6.81
CA ASP A 95 -19.55 2.98 7.48
C ASP A 95 -19.30 1.50 7.14
N GLN A 96 -20.12 0.93 6.26
CA GLN A 96 -20.01 -0.45 5.80
C GLN A 96 -19.38 -0.50 4.41
N LEU A 97 -18.33 -1.29 4.26
CA LEU A 97 -17.76 -1.69 2.98
C LEU A 97 -18.32 -3.06 2.59
N VAL A 98 -18.98 -3.13 1.46
CA VAL A 98 -19.48 -4.38 0.88
C VAL A 98 -18.53 -4.80 -0.24
N LEU A 99 -17.93 -5.97 -0.12
CA LEU A 99 -17.05 -6.57 -1.13
C LEU A 99 -17.82 -7.68 -1.84
N ASP A 100 -17.91 -7.62 -3.17
CA ASP A 100 -18.54 -8.62 -4.02
C ASP A 100 -17.48 -9.46 -4.73
N PHE A 101 -17.46 -10.76 -4.44
CA PHE A 101 -16.49 -11.72 -4.97
C PHE A 101 -17.14 -12.64 -6.00
N GLU A 102 -16.31 -13.17 -6.89
CA GLU A 102 -16.71 -14.23 -7.82
C GLU A 102 -17.03 -15.54 -7.08
N GLU A 103 -17.85 -16.39 -7.70
CA GLU A 103 -18.24 -17.70 -7.17
C GLU A 103 -17.04 -18.58 -6.80
N SER A 104 -15.89 -18.42 -7.47
CA SER A 104 -14.65 -19.12 -7.17
C SER A 104 -14.16 -18.91 -5.72
N TYR A 105 -14.62 -17.85 -5.03
CA TYR A 105 -14.34 -17.62 -3.62
C TYR A 105 -14.73 -18.81 -2.72
N ARG A 106 -15.82 -19.51 -3.08
CA ARG A 106 -16.35 -20.68 -2.32
C ARG A 106 -15.45 -21.91 -2.39
N SER A 107 -14.46 -21.94 -3.26
CA SER A 107 -13.54 -23.08 -3.39
C SER A 107 -12.45 -23.14 -2.31
N GLN A 108 -12.38 -22.13 -1.45
CA GLN A 108 -11.43 -22.11 -0.34
C GLN A 108 -11.78 -23.16 0.73
N SER A 109 -10.74 -23.65 1.41
CA SER A 109 -10.96 -24.39 2.64
C SER A 109 -11.53 -23.48 3.73
N ALA A 110 -12.24 -24.03 4.72
CA ALA A 110 -12.79 -23.23 5.82
C ALA A 110 -11.70 -22.46 6.59
N THR A 111 -10.52 -23.05 6.78
CA THR A 111 -9.38 -22.39 7.43
C THR A 111 -8.86 -21.23 6.62
N THR A 112 -8.63 -21.45 5.32
CA THR A 112 -8.15 -20.40 4.41
C THR A 112 -9.16 -19.26 4.33
N GLU A 113 -10.46 -19.54 4.25
CA GLU A 113 -11.50 -18.53 4.21
C GLU A 113 -11.48 -17.63 5.45
N VAL A 114 -11.36 -18.21 6.66
CA VAL A 114 -11.28 -17.44 7.90
C VAL A 114 -10.06 -16.49 7.88
N LEU A 115 -8.90 -16.98 7.46
CA LEU A 115 -7.68 -16.17 7.38
C LEU A 115 -7.80 -15.08 6.31
N THR A 116 -8.38 -15.40 5.15
CA THR A 116 -8.66 -14.45 4.06
C THR A 116 -9.54 -13.29 4.57
N ARG A 117 -10.67 -13.62 5.22
CA ARG A 117 -11.57 -12.62 5.80
C ARG A 117 -10.88 -11.78 6.86
N ALA A 118 -10.13 -12.41 7.77
CA ALA A 118 -9.40 -11.71 8.82
C ALA A 118 -8.37 -10.72 8.26
N ALA A 119 -7.60 -11.13 7.25
CA ALA A 119 -6.61 -10.28 6.59
C ALA A 119 -7.28 -9.07 5.90
N ILE A 120 -8.33 -9.30 5.14
CA ILE A 120 -9.08 -8.26 4.43
C ILE A 120 -9.70 -7.26 5.44
N VAL A 121 -10.42 -7.74 6.44
CA VAL A 121 -11.09 -6.90 7.44
C VAL A 121 -10.08 -6.05 8.20
N ARG A 122 -8.97 -6.66 8.69
CA ARG A 122 -7.95 -5.92 9.44
C ARG A 122 -7.19 -4.90 8.61
N THR A 123 -7.08 -5.09 7.31
CA THR A 123 -6.50 -4.11 6.40
C THR A 123 -7.47 -2.95 6.17
N LEU A 124 -8.71 -3.23 5.78
CA LEU A 124 -9.61 -2.22 5.25
C LEU A 124 -10.33 -1.40 6.34
N THR A 125 -10.50 -1.93 7.55
CA THR A 125 -11.07 -1.17 8.67
C THR A 125 -10.13 -0.11 9.25
N GLN A 126 -8.90 -0.01 8.78
CA GLN A 126 -8.00 1.11 9.07
C GLN A 126 -8.37 2.37 8.28
N VAL A 127 -9.11 2.23 7.20
CA VAL A 127 -9.59 3.38 6.39
C VAL A 127 -10.63 4.15 7.19
N LYS A 128 -10.39 5.44 7.39
CA LYS A 128 -11.29 6.31 8.14
C LYS A 128 -12.71 6.24 7.55
N GLY A 129 -13.70 5.97 8.39
CA GLY A 129 -15.10 5.86 7.99
C GLY A 129 -15.55 4.44 7.64
N ILE A 130 -14.66 3.45 7.57
CA ILE A 130 -15.02 2.03 7.38
C ILE A 130 -14.96 1.33 8.74
N GLN A 131 -16.12 0.89 9.24
CA GLN A 131 -16.21 0.16 10.52
C GLN A 131 -16.48 -1.33 10.31
N TYR A 132 -17.16 -1.70 9.24
CA TYR A 132 -17.49 -3.11 8.93
C TYR A 132 -17.14 -3.43 7.48
N VAL A 133 -16.78 -4.70 7.26
CA VAL A 133 -16.61 -5.27 5.92
C VAL A 133 -17.56 -6.44 5.76
N SER A 134 -18.41 -6.40 4.74
CA SER A 134 -19.30 -7.47 4.37
C SER A 134 -18.84 -8.16 3.10
N PHE A 135 -19.07 -9.46 3.02
CA PHE A 135 -18.66 -10.30 1.90
C PHE A 135 -19.92 -10.82 1.20
N GLN A 136 -20.04 -10.51 -0.09
CA GLN A 136 -21.01 -11.08 -1.00
C GLN A 136 -20.30 -11.95 -2.02
N ILE A 137 -20.95 -13.01 -2.46
CA ILE A 137 -20.41 -13.95 -3.42
C ILE A 137 -21.51 -14.23 -4.45
N ASN A 138 -21.30 -13.73 -5.67
CA ASN A 138 -22.26 -13.80 -6.80
C ASN A 138 -21.61 -14.42 -8.05
#